data_fb7ca33d443bf6a08b5c80b44bb27697
#
_entry.id   fb7ca33d443bf6a08b5c80b44bb27697
#
_cell.length_a   1.000
_cell.length_b   1.000
_cell.length_c   1.000
_cell.angle_alpha   90.00
_cell.angle_beta   90.00
_cell.angle_gamma   90.00
#
_symmetry.space_group_name_H-M   'P 1'
#
loop_
_entity.id
_entity.type
_entity.pdbx_description
1 polymer ?
#
loop_
_entity_poly.entity_id
_entity_poly.type
_entity_poly.pdbx_seq_one_letter_code
_entity_poly.pdbx_strand_id
1 'polypeptide(L)'
;MQITRRQWLQATGAFAAALAIGPRIARAAELKTVRFGIGQKAMAPNVINCVIGEVLGYNKEENFTVKPQALGGNSNVQVAVERGDVDIGIGVPSFGLPLLAKGEWGSAINYYEYTYPYKWDIVVKPGSTIKSYADLKGKKIGVSDFAGTEYPVTRNVLKSLQIDPDKDVKWVAVGNGVPAGVALDRGAIDALAYYDTGFGQIEAAGIGMQFLPRPKDLPMVGGQFLMAKKSMLKDNRALLIGFGRSVSKASRFLLADPAAGAKAFLEMYPETAPRGSSTEEAVKAVLVAIGRRIKLYEPPYPNAKMGSINAQEFKTEAELNGLKIPDYSGFFTNELIDTIDNYDVKKIQAQAVAYKR
;
A
#
# COMPACT_ATOMS: atom_id res chain seq x y z
N MET A 1 -24.54 70.26 -41.74
CA MET A 1 -23.62 69.15 -42.15
C MET A 1 -24.37 67.85 -41.86
N GLN A 2 -24.97 67.22 -42.86
CA GLN A 2 -25.80 66.03 -42.71
C GLN A 2 -24.92 64.78 -42.79
N ILE A 3 -24.89 64.02 -41.73
CA ILE A 3 -24.17 62.73 -41.66
C ILE A 3 -25.02 61.69 -42.36
N THR A 4 -24.50 61.07 -43.44
CA THR A 4 -25.19 60.09 -44.27
C THR A 4 -25.31 58.73 -43.54
N ARG A 5 -26.42 57.99 -43.81
CA ARG A 5 -26.71 56.65 -43.29
C ARG A 5 -25.56 55.63 -43.40
N ARG A 6 -24.63 55.84 -44.34
CA ARG A 6 -23.51 54.98 -44.56
C ARG A 6 -22.39 55.13 -43.52
N GLN A 7 -22.28 56.30 -42.89
CA GLN A 7 -21.28 56.57 -41.84
C GLN A 7 -21.73 56.04 -40.47
N TRP A 8 -23.04 55.86 -40.26
CA TRP A 8 -23.58 55.22 -39.04
C TRP A 8 -23.34 53.69 -39.03
N LEU A 9 -23.34 53.02 -40.17
CA LEU A 9 -23.11 51.56 -40.30
C LEU A 9 -21.64 51.15 -40.15
N GLN A 10 -20.68 52.06 -40.34
CA GLN A 10 -19.28 51.80 -40.13
C GLN A 10 -18.82 52.01 -38.69
N ALA A 11 -19.52 52.79 -37.89
CA ALA A 11 -19.22 53.02 -36.48
C ALA A 11 -19.74 51.91 -35.51
N THR A 12 -20.76 51.14 -35.96
CA THR A 12 -21.32 50.03 -35.16
C THR A 12 -20.64 48.70 -35.37
N GLY A 13 -19.82 48.57 -36.45
CA GLY A 13 -19.06 47.34 -36.72
C GLY A 13 -17.77 47.16 -35.87
N ALA A 14 -17.22 48.26 -35.34
CA ALA A 14 -15.97 48.20 -34.59
C ALA A 14 -16.15 47.94 -33.08
N PHE A 15 -17.36 48.09 -32.55
CA PHE A 15 -17.66 47.87 -31.11
C PHE A 15 -18.14 46.45 -30.80
N ALA A 16 -18.53 45.66 -31.79
CA ALA A 16 -18.97 44.28 -31.62
C ALA A 16 -17.83 43.25 -31.56
N ALA A 17 -16.61 43.62 -31.98
CA ALA A 17 -15.45 42.69 -31.96
C ALA A 17 -14.63 42.73 -30.67
N ALA A 18 -14.83 43.71 -29.78
CA ALA A 18 -14.08 43.88 -28.55
C ALA A 18 -14.70 43.22 -27.30
N LEU A 19 -15.93 42.65 -27.44
CA LEU A 19 -16.66 42.01 -26.30
C LEU A 19 -16.55 40.49 -26.29
N ALA A 20 -15.75 39.88 -27.15
CA ALA A 20 -15.59 38.40 -27.22
C ALA A 20 -14.35 37.87 -26.51
N ILE A 21 -13.54 38.75 -25.84
CA ILE A 21 -12.41 38.33 -25.01
C ILE A 21 -12.79 38.63 -23.56
N GLY A 22 -13.88 38.03 -23.08
CA GLY A 22 -14.10 37.85 -21.66
C GLY A 22 -12.98 36.98 -21.11
N PRO A 23 -12.51 37.23 -19.86
CA PRO A 23 -11.56 36.33 -19.23
C PRO A 23 -12.18 34.93 -19.26
N ARG A 24 -11.58 34.00 -20.04
CA ARG A 24 -11.86 32.60 -19.89
C ARG A 24 -11.43 32.29 -18.45
N ILE A 25 -12.39 32.29 -17.52
CA ILE A 25 -12.20 31.69 -16.21
C ILE A 25 -11.85 30.27 -16.55
N ALA A 26 -10.56 29.94 -16.47
CA ALA A 26 -10.08 28.57 -16.60
C ALA A 26 -10.78 27.83 -15.47
N ARG A 27 -11.87 27.12 -15.83
CA ARG A 27 -12.55 26.23 -14.89
C ARG A 27 -11.48 25.25 -14.45
N ALA A 28 -11.08 25.30 -13.19
CA ALA A 28 -10.13 24.33 -12.65
C ALA A 28 -10.64 22.96 -13.07
N ALA A 29 -9.81 22.22 -13.81
CA ALA A 29 -10.18 20.88 -14.26
C ALA A 29 -10.56 20.08 -13.01
N GLU A 30 -11.74 19.48 -13.03
CA GLU A 30 -12.21 18.64 -11.93
C GLU A 30 -11.24 17.48 -11.78
N LEU A 31 -10.68 17.32 -10.56
CA LEU A 31 -9.71 16.26 -10.28
C LEU A 31 -10.38 14.91 -10.46
N LYS A 32 -9.72 13.99 -11.16
CA LYS A 32 -10.22 12.62 -11.33
C LYS A 32 -10.15 11.89 -9.99
N THR A 33 -11.29 11.38 -9.50
CA THR A 33 -11.30 10.53 -8.30
C THR A 33 -10.81 9.12 -8.63
N VAL A 34 -9.76 8.68 -7.96
CA VAL A 34 -9.20 7.33 -8.04
C VAL A 34 -9.71 6.48 -6.90
N ARG A 35 -10.42 5.41 -7.21
CA ARG A 35 -10.87 4.42 -6.23
C ARG A 35 -9.71 3.49 -5.93
N PHE A 36 -9.20 3.58 -4.69
CA PHE A 36 -8.03 2.80 -4.25
C PHE A 36 -8.43 1.69 -3.28
N GLY A 37 -8.32 0.43 -3.70
CA GLY A 37 -8.65 -0.74 -2.87
C GLY A 37 -7.56 -1.06 -1.87
N ILE A 38 -7.93 -1.13 -0.58
CA ILE A 38 -7.05 -1.56 0.51
C ILE A 38 -7.61 -2.81 1.20
N GLY A 39 -6.72 -3.70 1.64
CA GLY A 39 -7.09 -5.00 2.20
C GLY A 39 -7.58 -4.98 3.65
N GLN A 40 -7.53 -3.84 4.34
CA GLN A 40 -8.02 -3.70 5.72
C GLN A 40 -9.52 -3.42 5.74
N LYS A 41 -10.14 -3.58 6.94
CA LYS A 41 -11.54 -3.19 7.20
C LYS A 41 -11.69 -1.70 7.54
N ALA A 42 -10.59 -1.03 7.89
CA ALA A 42 -10.51 0.39 8.20
C ALA A 42 -9.13 0.93 7.81
N MET A 43 -8.99 2.26 7.73
CA MET A 43 -7.71 2.91 7.49
C MET A 43 -6.72 2.58 8.60
N ALA A 44 -5.47 2.33 8.23
CA ALA A 44 -4.38 2.01 9.15
C ALA A 44 -3.01 2.44 8.58
N PRO A 45 -1.99 2.64 9.41
CA PRO A 45 -0.69 3.15 8.98
C PRO A 45 0.08 2.28 7.97
N ASN A 46 -0.33 1.04 7.74
CA ASN A 46 0.35 0.13 6.80
C ASN A 46 0.30 0.55 5.32
N VAL A 47 -0.59 1.48 4.97
CA VAL A 47 -0.72 2.06 3.62
C VAL A 47 -0.42 3.57 3.60
N ILE A 48 0.24 4.08 4.63
CA ILE A 48 0.54 5.51 4.81
C ILE A 48 1.17 6.13 3.56
N ASN A 49 2.17 5.49 2.95
CA ASN A 49 2.82 5.99 1.74
C ASN A 49 1.92 5.98 0.49
N CYS A 50 0.83 5.21 0.50
CA CYS A 50 -0.14 5.20 -0.60
C CYS A 50 -1.20 6.31 -0.50
N VAL A 51 -1.36 6.93 0.66
CA VAL A 51 -2.48 7.88 0.91
C VAL A 51 -2.04 9.30 1.24
N ILE A 52 -0.91 9.53 1.93
CA ILE A 52 -0.49 10.88 2.35
C ILE A 52 -0.13 11.81 1.19
N GLY A 53 0.07 11.28 -0.03
CA GLY A 53 0.24 12.10 -1.23
C GLY A 53 -0.91 13.08 -1.48
N GLU A 54 -2.09 12.82 -0.92
CA GLU A 54 -3.24 13.72 -0.97
C GLU A 54 -2.96 15.04 -0.20
N VAL A 55 -2.65 14.94 1.09
CA VAL A 55 -2.40 16.11 1.95
C VAL A 55 -1.08 16.81 1.62
N LEU A 56 -0.11 16.06 1.09
CA LEU A 56 1.18 16.61 0.65
C LEU A 56 1.11 17.33 -0.71
N GLY A 57 -0.04 17.25 -1.40
CA GLY A 57 -0.28 17.89 -2.69
C GLY A 57 0.19 17.10 -3.90
N TYR A 58 0.80 15.92 -3.73
CA TYR A 58 1.35 15.12 -4.83
C TYR A 58 0.28 14.59 -5.77
N ASN A 59 -0.90 14.22 -5.23
CA ASN A 59 -2.04 13.77 -6.05
C ASN A 59 -2.55 14.91 -6.93
N LYS A 60 -2.65 16.13 -6.37
CA LYS A 60 -3.08 17.32 -7.11
C LYS A 60 -2.10 17.69 -8.23
N GLU A 61 -0.79 17.55 -8.01
CA GLU A 61 0.22 17.75 -9.06
C GLU A 61 -0.01 16.82 -10.25
N GLU A 62 -0.56 15.64 -10.04
CA GLU A 62 -0.87 14.61 -11.06
C GLU A 62 -2.36 14.61 -11.48
N ASN A 63 -3.13 15.66 -11.13
CA ASN A 63 -4.53 15.88 -11.50
C ASN A 63 -5.53 14.82 -11.03
N PHE A 64 -5.34 14.23 -9.86
CA PHE A 64 -6.32 13.31 -9.26
C PHE A 64 -6.47 13.53 -7.74
N THR A 65 -7.51 12.94 -7.18
CA THR A 65 -7.72 12.74 -5.74
C THR A 65 -7.95 11.25 -5.46
N VAL A 66 -7.68 10.79 -4.25
CA VAL A 66 -7.79 9.37 -3.87
C VAL A 66 -8.98 9.15 -2.94
N LYS A 67 -9.79 8.15 -3.27
CA LYS A 67 -10.85 7.63 -2.39
C LYS A 67 -10.50 6.19 -2.00
N PRO A 68 -9.90 5.95 -0.82
CA PRO A 68 -9.62 4.61 -0.34
C PRO A 68 -10.92 3.83 -0.09
N GLN A 69 -10.89 2.53 -0.42
CA GLN A 69 -12.00 1.60 -0.18
C GLN A 69 -11.47 0.41 0.63
N ALA A 70 -11.96 0.26 1.84
CA ALA A 70 -11.62 -0.85 2.74
C ALA A 70 -12.41 -2.10 2.36
N LEU A 71 -11.73 -3.11 1.80
CA LEU A 71 -12.36 -4.32 1.22
C LEU A 71 -12.25 -5.56 2.12
N GLY A 72 -11.61 -5.43 3.30
CA GLY A 72 -11.59 -6.45 4.34
C GLY A 72 -10.72 -7.67 4.04
N GLY A 73 -9.84 -7.60 3.04
CA GLY A 73 -8.87 -8.65 2.69
C GLY A 73 -8.18 -8.37 1.37
N ASN A 74 -6.90 -8.74 1.23
CA ASN A 74 -6.14 -8.49 0.00
C ASN A 74 -6.63 -9.35 -1.19
N SER A 75 -7.17 -10.54 -0.94
CA SER A 75 -7.84 -11.33 -1.99
C SER A 75 -9.07 -10.61 -2.55
N ASN A 76 -9.83 -9.90 -1.71
CA ASN A 76 -10.98 -9.11 -2.14
C ASN A 76 -10.54 -7.92 -3.01
N VAL A 77 -9.39 -7.30 -2.69
CA VAL A 77 -8.82 -6.21 -3.51
C VAL A 77 -8.51 -6.71 -4.91
N GLN A 78 -7.90 -7.88 -5.06
CA GLN A 78 -7.62 -8.48 -6.36
C GLN A 78 -8.90 -8.65 -7.18
N VAL A 79 -9.94 -9.24 -6.58
CA VAL A 79 -11.25 -9.42 -7.24
C VAL A 79 -11.87 -8.07 -7.65
N ALA A 80 -11.77 -7.05 -6.78
CA ALA A 80 -12.31 -5.72 -7.05
C ALA A 80 -11.58 -5.03 -8.22
N VAL A 81 -10.25 -5.18 -8.34
CA VAL A 81 -9.49 -4.70 -9.50
C VAL A 81 -9.92 -5.42 -10.77
N GLU A 82 -10.01 -6.75 -10.75
CA GLU A 82 -10.43 -7.56 -11.90
C GLU A 82 -11.83 -7.18 -12.41
N ARG A 83 -12.76 -6.87 -11.51
CA ARG A 83 -14.11 -6.41 -11.87
C ARG A 83 -14.14 -4.95 -12.32
N GLY A 84 -13.19 -4.11 -11.87
CA GLY A 84 -13.19 -2.66 -12.05
C GLY A 84 -14.03 -1.92 -11.01
N ASP A 85 -14.27 -2.54 -9.85
CA ASP A 85 -14.91 -1.91 -8.70
C ASP A 85 -13.98 -0.87 -8.07
N VAL A 86 -12.67 -1.09 -8.18
CA VAL A 86 -11.60 -0.13 -7.88
C VAL A 86 -10.70 0.08 -9.09
N ASP A 87 -10.07 1.25 -9.19
CA ASP A 87 -9.18 1.60 -10.30
C ASP A 87 -7.77 1.07 -10.07
N ILE A 88 -7.28 1.19 -8.84
CA ILE A 88 -5.98 0.71 -8.38
C ILE A 88 -6.20 -0.01 -7.05
N GLY A 89 -5.47 -1.09 -6.82
CA GLY A 89 -5.54 -1.85 -5.58
C GLY A 89 -4.17 -2.37 -5.15
N ILE A 90 -4.12 -2.95 -3.95
CA ILE A 90 -2.93 -3.62 -3.43
C ILE A 90 -2.85 -5.03 -4.03
N GLY A 91 -1.79 -5.29 -4.80
CA GLY A 91 -1.43 -6.61 -5.30
C GLY A 91 -0.56 -7.38 -4.31
N VAL A 92 -0.84 -8.65 -4.12
CA VAL A 92 -0.09 -9.55 -3.24
C VAL A 92 0.20 -10.87 -3.94
N PRO A 93 1.49 -11.26 -4.09
CA PRO A 93 1.87 -12.46 -4.83
C PRO A 93 1.23 -13.74 -4.29
N SER A 94 1.10 -13.88 -2.98
CA SER A 94 0.55 -15.08 -2.33
C SER A 94 -0.87 -15.44 -2.77
N PHE A 95 -1.64 -14.46 -3.30
CA PHE A 95 -2.95 -14.70 -3.90
C PHE A 95 -2.88 -14.83 -5.43
N GLY A 96 -2.00 -14.08 -6.08
CA GLY A 96 -1.90 -14.03 -7.54
C GLY A 96 -1.12 -15.20 -8.14
N LEU A 97 0.00 -15.62 -7.54
CA LEU A 97 0.86 -16.69 -8.08
C LEU A 97 0.13 -18.04 -8.22
N PRO A 98 -0.73 -18.48 -7.28
CA PRO A 98 -1.51 -19.70 -7.50
C PRO A 98 -2.44 -19.64 -8.71
N LEU A 99 -3.04 -18.48 -9.00
CA LEU A 99 -3.87 -18.28 -10.19
C LEU A 99 -3.01 -18.26 -11.46
N LEU A 100 -1.85 -17.60 -11.41
CA LEU A 100 -0.91 -17.59 -12.54
C LEU A 100 -0.42 -19.00 -12.88
N ALA A 101 -0.10 -19.82 -11.87
CA ALA A 101 0.35 -21.20 -12.04
C ALA A 101 -0.71 -22.10 -12.71
N LYS A 102 -1.99 -21.78 -12.50
CA LYS A 102 -3.13 -22.49 -13.12
C LYS A 102 -3.53 -21.93 -14.48
N GLY A 103 -2.92 -20.82 -14.94
CA GLY A 103 -3.37 -20.09 -16.11
C GLY A 103 -4.68 -19.32 -15.90
N GLU A 104 -5.07 -19.09 -14.66
CA GLU A 104 -6.30 -18.39 -14.26
C GLU A 104 -6.07 -16.91 -13.91
N TRP A 105 -4.82 -16.42 -14.02
CA TRP A 105 -4.50 -15.01 -13.80
C TRP A 105 -5.18 -14.14 -14.85
N GLY A 106 -6.03 -13.22 -14.40
CA GLY A 106 -6.92 -12.48 -15.28
C GLY A 106 -6.30 -11.22 -15.92
N SER A 107 -7.05 -10.12 -15.85
CA SER A 107 -6.71 -8.85 -16.51
C SER A 107 -5.87 -7.90 -15.67
N ALA A 108 -5.54 -8.25 -14.43
CA ALA A 108 -4.74 -7.43 -13.55
C ALA A 108 -3.24 -7.48 -13.88
N ILE A 109 -2.52 -6.42 -13.49
CA ILE A 109 -1.06 -6.33 -13.59
C ILE A 109 -0.50 -5.54 -12.41
N ASN A 110 0.59 -6.04 -11.81
CA ASN A 110 1.37 -5.33 -10.80
C ASN A 110 2.35 -4.40 -11.52
N TYR A 111 2.37 -3.09 -11.17
CA TYR A 111 3.15 -2.11 -11.94
C TYR A 111 4.08 -1.23 -11.11
N TYR A 112 4.04 -1.34 -9.77
CA TYR A 112 4.88 -0.59 -8.85
C TYR A 112 4.96 -1.32 -7.52
N GLU A 113 6.15 -1.61 -7.00
CA GLU A 113 6.34 -2.20 -5.68
C GLU A 113 6.43 -1.11 -4.62
N TYR A 114 5.41 -0.98 -3.77
CA TYR A 114 5.33 0.09 -2.78
C TYR A 114 5.87 -0.28 -1.41
N THR A 115 6.05 -1.59 -1.14
CA THR A 115 6.83 -2.11 -0.01
C THR A 115 7.52 -3.40 -0.40
N TYR A 116 8.80 -3.49 -0.05
CA TYR A 116 9.66 -4.65 -0.32
C TYR A 116 9.55 -5.74 0.75
N PRO A 117 10.00 -6.98 0.49
CA PRO A 117 10.04 -8.03 1.51
C PRO A 117 11.00 -7.68 2.66
N TYR A 118 10.85 -8.17 3.86
CA TYR A 118 9.89 -9.11 4.40
C TYR A 118 9.19 -8.45 5.59
N LYS A 119 7.89 -8.66 5.75
CA LYS A 119 7.09 -7.95 6.75
C LYS A 119 6.20 -8.85 7.63
N TRP A 120 6.28 -10.15 7.47
CA TRP A 120 5.48 -11.11 8.25
C TRP A 120 6.37 -11.93 9.17
N ASP A 121 5.98 -12.02 10.42
CA ASP A 121 6.64 -12.80 11.44
C ASP A 121 5.63 -13.53 12.32
N ILE A 122 6.13 -14.34 13.25
CA ILE A 122 5.33 -14.99 14.25
C ILE A 122 5.83 -14.55 15.63
N VAL A 123 4.89 -14.10 16.47
CA VAL A 123 5.17 -13.72 17.85
C VAL A 123 4.40 -14.61 18.82
N VAL A 124 4.91 -14.69 20.01
CA VAL A 124 4.30 -15.37 21.16
C VAL A 124 4.25 -14.43 22.34
N LYS A 125 3.48 -14.76 23.37
CA LYS A 125 3.47 -14.01 24.62
C LYS A 125 4.86 -14.10 25.29
N PRO A 126 5.37 -13.03 25.93
CA PRO A 126 6.60 -13.08 26.73
C PRO A 126 6.54 -14.22 27.75
N GLY A 127 7.64 -14.98 27.87
CA GLY A 127 7.69 -16.14 28.73
C GLY A 127 7.06 -17.42 28.19
N SER A 128 6.53 -17.42 26.96
CA SER A 128 6.02 -18.65 26.33
C SER A 128 7.07 -19.75 26.26
N THR A 129 6.62 -21.00 26.35
CA THR A 129 7.45 -22.20 26.09
C THR A 129 7.76 -22.45 24.63
N ILE A 130 7.01 -21.81 23.71
CA ILE A 130 7.25 -21.85 22.27
C ILE A 130 8.49 -20.99 21.99
N LYS A 131 9.54 -21.58 21.45
CA LYS A 131 10.83 -20.92 21.18
C LYS A 131 11.23 -20.90 19.70
N SER A 132 10.57 -21.72 18.90
CA SER A 132 10.86 -21.88 17.47
C SER A 132 9.57 -22.13 16.67
N TYR A 133 9.67 -22.07 15.35
CA TYR A 133 8.55 -22.41 14.47
C TYR A 133 8.16 -23.90 14.58
N ALA A 134 9.10 -24.79 14.92
CA ALA A 134 8.81 -26.21 15.13
C ALA A 134 7.85 -26.46 16.31
N ASP A 135 7.90 -25.60 17.33
CA ASP A 135 7.04 -25.72 18.52
C ASP A 135 5.58 -25.30 18.24
N LEU A 136 5.28 -24.81 17.05
CA LEU A 136 3.93 -24.41 16.64
C LEU A 136 3.00 -25.61 16.36
N LYS A 137 3.55 -26.83 16.24
CA LYS A 137 2.74 -28.04 16.07
C LYS A 137 1.80 -28.23 17.25
N GLY A 138 0.51 -28.44 16.96
CA GLY A 138 -0.56 -28.55 17.95
C GLY A 138 -1.07 -27.21 18.51
N LYS A 139 -0.54 -26.06 18.07
CA LYS A 139 -0.87 -24.74 18.62
C LYS A 139 -1.99 -24.03 17.87
N LYS A 140 -2.62 -23.06 18.56
CA LYS A 140 -3.56 -22.10 17.98
C LYS A 140 -2.78 -20.90 17.46
N ILE A 141 -2.80 -20.68 16.15
CA ILE A 141 -2.14 -19.55 15.51
C ILE A 141 -3.19 -18.51 15.09
N GLY A 142 -3.06 -17.30 15.62
CA GLY A 142 -3.87 -16.15 15.24
C GLY A 142 -3.40 -15.55 13.93
N VAL A 143 -4.35 -15.07 13.12
CA VAL A 143 -4.14 -14.24 11.92
C VAL A 143 -5.18 -13.13 11.92
N SER A 144 -4.98 -12.05 11.16
CA SER A 144 -6.00 -10.98 11.10
C SER A 144 -7.35 -11.51 10.61
N ASP A 145 -7.34 -12.19 9.48
CA ASP A 145 -8.43 -12.99 8.92
C ASP A 145 -7.88 -13.95 7.85
N PHE A 146 -8.74 -14.79 7.27
CA PHE A 146 -8.31 -15.77 6.26
C PHE A 146 -8.13 -15.19 4.85
N ALA A 147 -8.54 -13.94 4.62
CA ALA A 147 -8.25 -13.17 3.42
C ALA A 147 -7.03 -12.25 3.58
N GLY A 148 -6.42 -12.22 4.77
CA GLY A 148 -5.17 -11.51 5.08
C GLY A 148 -3.95 -12.22 4.50
N THR A 149 -2.93 -11.45 4.14
CA THR A 149 -1.71 -11.98 3.48
C THR A 149 -0.88 -12.88 4.39
N GLU A 150 -0.86 -12.61 5.69
CA GLU A 150 -0.12 -13.41 6.67
C GLU A 150 -0.61 -14.86 6.72
N TYR A 151 -1.88 -15.12 6.40
CA TYR A 151 -2.42 -16.47 6.42
C TYR A 151 -1.76 -17.38 5.36
N PRO A 152 -1.85 -17.10 4.03
CA PRO A 152 -1.19 -17.94 3.04
C PRO A 152 0.33 -17.95 3.16
N VAL A 153 0.96 -16.82 3.51
CA VAL A 153 2.41 -16.75 3.70
C VAL A 153 2.86 -17.68 4.83
N THR A 154 2.21 -17.60 6.01
CA THR A 154 2.58 -18.44 7.14
C THR A 154 2.31 -19.91 6.89
N ARG A 155 1.21 -20.25 6.21
CA ARG A 155 0.93 -21.64 5.78
C ARG A 155 2.06 -22.22 4.94
N ASN A 156 2.57 -21.44 3.99
CA ASN A 156 3.66 -21.86 3.11
C ASN A 156 4.99 -22.03 3.88
N VAL A 157 5.26 -21.11 4.80
CA VAL A 157 6.40 -21.23 5.73
C VAL A 157 6.31 -22.50 6.58
N LEU A 158 5.15 -22.81 7.16
CA LEU A 158 4.96 -24.04 7.93
C LEU A 158 5.16 -25.29 7.07
N LYS A 159 4.63 -25.31 5.83
CA LYS A 159 4.84 -26.43 4.89
C LYS A 159 6.31 -26.65 4.57
N SER A 160 7.09 -25.58 4.34
CA SER A 160 8.53 -25.72 4.07
C SER A 160 9.30 -26.29 5.27
N LEU A 161 8.75 -26.17 6.49
CA LEU A 161 9.27 -26.75 7.72
C LEU A 161 8.64 -28.12 8.04
N GLN A 162 7.93 -28.75 7.09
CA GLN A 162 7.24 -30.04 7.25
C GLN A 162 6.17 -30.05 8.34
N ILE A 163 5.54 -28.91 8.62
CA ILE A 163 4.36 -28.77 9.48
C ILE A 163 3.15 -28.64 8.56
N ASP A 164 2.21 -29.59 8.62
CA ASP A 164 0.98 -29.51 7.84
C ASP A 164 0.05 -28.43 8.41
N PRO A 165 -0.15 -27.30 7.68
CA PRO A 165 -0.93 -26.19 8.22
C PRO A 165 -2.44 -26.49 8.32
N ASP A 166 -2.92 -27.61 7.80
CA ASP A 166 -4.32 -28.02 7.88
C ASP A 166 -4.58 -29.04 9.01
N LYS A 167 -3.54 -29.77 9.43
CA LYS A 167 -3.65 -30.83 10.43
C LYS A 167 -2.90 -30.52 11.73
N ASP A 168 -1.73 -29.92 11.61
CA ASP A 168 -0.79 -29.76 12.70
C ASP A 168 -1.00 -28.46 13.50
N VAL A 169 -1.83 -27.52 13.04
CA VAL A 169 -2.11 -26.26 13.73
C VAL A 169 -3.60 -25.89 13.68
N LYS A 170 -4.05 -25.01 14.57
CA LYS A 170 -5.39 -24.44 14.57
C LYS A 170 -5.35 -22.96 14.26
N TRP A 171 -6.01 -22.54 13.19
CA TRP A 171 -6.07 -21.14 12.81
C TRP A 171 -7.23 -20.40 13.47
N VAL A 172 -6.99 -19.16 13.93
CA VAL A 172 -7.99 -18.32 14.59
C VAL A 172 -7.92 -16.92 13.98
N ALA A 173 -9.02 -16.41 13.43
CA ALA A 173 -9.13 -15.03 13.01
C ALA A 173 -9.33 -14.12 14.23
N VAL A 174 -8.37 -13.21 14.49
CA VAL A 174 -8.32 -12.37 15.69
C VAL A 174 -8.49 -10.87 15.42
N GLY A 175 -8.69 -10.49 14.16
CA GLY A 175 -8.87 -9.10 13.72
C GLY A 175 -7.56 -8.34 13.55
N ASN A 176 -7.67 -7.04 13.29
CA ASN A 176 -6.53 -6.17 12.97
C ASN A 176 -6.09 -5.34 14.18
N GLY A 177 -4.77 -5.10 14.30
CA GLY A 177 -4.17 -4.23 15.30
C GLY A 177 -4.29 -4.74 16.73
N VAL A 178 -4.67 -3.86 17.65
CA VAL A 178 -4.72 -4.13 19.10
C VAL A 178 -5.55 -5.36 19.49
N PRO A 179 -6.72 -5.64 18.88
CA PRO A 179 -7.49 -6.87 19.16
C PRO A 179 -6.69 -8.16 19.04
N ALA A 180 -5.79 -8.24 18.03
CA ALA A 180 -4.93 -9.42 17.84
C ALA A 180 -3.92 -9.57 19.00
N GLY A 181 -3.33 -8.48 19.48
CA GLY A 181 -2.46 -8.46 20.65
C GLY A 181 -3.18 -8.89 21.92
N VAL A 182 -4.41 -8.42 22.12
CA VAL A 182 -5.25 -8.81 23.26
C VAL A 182 -5.58 -10.30 23.24
N ALA A 183 -5.86 -10.87 22.04
CA ALA A 183 -6.10 -12.30 21.89
C ALA A 183 -4.87 -13.14 22.31
N LEU A 184 -3.66 -12.68 21.94
CA LEU A 184 -2.41 -13.30 22.33
C LEU A 184 -2.17 -13.18 23.83
N ASP A 185 -2.32 -11.98 24.41
CA ASP A 185 -2.08 -11.71 25.83
C ASP A 185 -3.01 -12.51 26.74
N ARG A 186 -4.28 -12.66 26.36
CA ARG A 186 -5.28 -13.45 27.10
C ARG A 186 -5.18 -14.97 26.88
N GLY A 187 -4.28 -15.44 26.01
CA GLY A 187 -4.11 -16.87 25.72
C GLY A 187 -5.24 -17.47 24.87
N ALA A 188 -6.03 -16.65 24.16
CA ALA A 188 -7.02 -17.15 23.20
C ALA A 188 -6.33 -17.83 22.01
N ILE A 189 -5.10 -17.39 21.71
CA ILE A 189 -4.15 -17.97 20.76
C ILE A 189 -2.80 -18.20 21.43
N ASP A 190 -2.03 -19.18 20.96
CA ASP A 190 -0.70 -19.52 21.47
C ASP A 190 0.40 -18.72 20.78
N ALA A 191 0.19 -18.39 19.49
CA ALA A 191 1.08 -17.58 18.66
C ALA A 191 0.26 -16.67 17.73
N LEU A 192 0.83 -15.58 17.29
CA LEU A 192 0.24 -14.64 16.35
C LEU A 192 1.14 -14.52 15.12
N ALA A 193 0.68 -15.01 13.97
CA ALA A 193 1.30 -14.78 12.67
C ALA A 193 0.73 -13.48 12.09
N TYR A 194 1.60 -12.46 11.91
CA TYR A 194 1.10 -11.14 11.64
C TYR A 194 2.08 -10.29 10.83
N TYR A 195 1.68 -9.05 10.53
CA TYR A 195 2.47 -8.11 9.74
C TYR A 195 3.10 -7.00 10.60
N ASP A 196 4.18 -6.44 10.11
CA ASP A 196 5.07 -5.48 10.78
C ASP A 196 4.36 -4.28 11.43
N THR A 197 3.47 -3.59 10.68
CA THR A 197 2.72 -2.43 11.21
C THR A 197 1.64 -2.84 12.20
N GLY A 198 1.10 -4.05 12.08
CA GLY A 198 0.19 -4.61 13.06
C GLY A 198 0.89 -4.92 14.38
N PHE A 199 2.09 -5.48 14.34
CA PHE A 199 2.94 -5.62 15.53
C PHE A 199 3.26 -4.27 16.18
N GLY A 200 3.58 -3.25 15.36
CA GLY A 200 3.81 -1.90 15.87
C GLY A 200 2.58 -1.29 16.56
N GLN A 201 1.36 -1.54 16.07
CA GLN A 201 0.13 -1.11 16.75
C GLN A 201 -0.07 -1.81 18.11
N ILE A 202 0.23 -3.11 18.18
CA ILE A 202 0.17 -3.88 19.42
C ILE A 202 1.21 -3.36 20.43
N GLU A 203 2.43 -3.08 19.97
CA GLU A 203 3.51 -2.50 20.76
C GLU A 203 3.17 -1.10 21.27
N ALA A 204 2.60 -0.24 20.40
CA ALA A 204 2.14 1.10 20.79
C ALA A 204 1.04 1.07 21.85
N ALA A 205 0.25 -0.02 21.92
CA ALA A 205 -0.75 -0.25 22.96
C ALA A 205 -0.15 -0.84 24.26
N GLY A 206 1.18 -1.01 24.35
CA GLY A 206 1.85 -1.54 25.54
C GLY A 206 1.73 -3.05 25.74
N ILE A 207 1.27 -3.80 24.73
CA ILE A 207 1.14 -5.25 24.80
C ILE A 207 2.47 -5.91 24.44
N GLY A 208 3.02 -6.69 25.37
CA GLY A 208 4.30 -7.38 25.19
C GLY A 208 4.21 -8.53 24.20
N MET A 209 5.23 -8.66 23.35
CA MET A 209 5.38 -9.72 22.38
C MET A 209 6.83 -10.20 22.32
N GLN A 210 7.01 -11.49 22.04
CA GLN A 210 8.32 -12.07 21.77
C GLN A 210 8.31 -12.66 20.36
N PHE A 211 9.17 -12.14 19.47
CA PHE A 211 9.35 -12.68 18.13
C PHE A 211 10.03 -14.05 18.20
N LEU A 212 9.48 -15.01 17.47
CA LEU A 212 10.17 -16.28 17.24
C LEU A 212 11.35 -16.06 16.27
N PRO A 213 12.50 -16.70 16.54
CA PRO A 213 13.63 -16.62 15.61
C PRO A 213 13.23 -17.21 14.26
N ARG A 214 13.36 -16.39 13.22
CA ARG A 214 13.08 -16.81 11.86
C ARG A 214 14.11 -17.84 11.41
N PRO A 215 13.70 -18.98 10.84
CA PRO A 215 14.62 -19.94 10.25
C PRO A 215 15.55 -19.28 9.22
N LYS A 216 16.85 -19.55 9.28
CA LYS A 216 17.87 -18.88 8.46
C LYS A 216 17.68 -19.11 6.96
N ASP A 217 17.18 -20.29 6.60
CA ASP A 217 17.00 -20.71 5.20
C ASP A 217 15.65 -20.26 4.61
N LEU A 218 14.81 -19.58 5.39
CA LEU A 218 13.56 -19.04 4.87
C LEU A 218 13.82 -17.85 3.97
N PRO A 219 13.39 -17.90 2.70
CA PRO A 219 13.59 -16.80 1.78
C PRO A 219 12.79 -15.56 2.18
N MET A 220 13.27 -14.39 1.76
CA MET A 220 12.56 -13.13 1.91
C MET A 220 11.54 -13.02 0.78
N VAL A 221 10.26 -13.14 1.12
CA VAL A 221 9.13 -13.10 0.17
C VAL A 221 8.09 -12.08 0.59
N GLY A 222 7.16 -11.78 -0.29
CA GLY A 222 5.97 -11.01 0.03
C GLY A 222 6.12 -9.50 -0.11
N GLY A 223 6.70 -9.02 -1.19
CA GLY A 223 6.51 -7.64 -1.65
C GLY A 223 5.04 -7.32 -1.82
N GLN A 224 4.68 -6.04 -1.78
CA GLN A 224 3.33 -5.57 -2.08
C GLN A 224 3.37 -4.52 -3.17
N PHE A 225 2.40 -4.59 -4.07
CA PHE A 225 2.41 -3.89 -5.34
C PHE A 225 1.17 -3.02 -5.51
N LEU A 226 1.31 -1.95 -6.27
CA LEU A 226 0.16 -1.30 -6.88
C LEU A 226 -0.25 -2.15 -8.08
N MET A 227 -1.52 -2.53 -8.11
CA MET A 227 -2.13 -3.38 -9.12
C MET A 227 -3.29 -2.66 -9.80
N ALA A 228 -3.39 -2.80 -11.11
CA ALA A 228 -4.48 -2.23 -11.92
C ALA A 228 -4.86 -3.20 -13.05
N LYS A 229 -5.91 -2.90 -13.82
CA LYS A 229 -6.18 -3.64 -15.06
C LYS A 229 -5.10 -3.39 -16.10
N LYS A 230 -4.67 -4.41 -16.84
CA LYS A 230 -3.71 -4.30 -17.95
C LYS A 230 -4.10 -3.26 -19.00
N SER A 231 -5.40 -3.14 -19.29
CA SER A 231 -5.90 -2.15 -20.24
C SER A 231 -5.53 -0.72 -19.86
N MET A 232 -5.40 -0.43 -18.56
CA MET A 232 -5.03 0.90 -18.08
C MET A 232 -3.60 1.31 -18.44
N LEU A 233 -2.70 0.38 -18.75
CA LEU A 233 -1.37 0.69 -19.30
C LEU A 233 -1.46 1.47 -20.61
N LYS A 234 -2.53 1.26 -21.37
CA LYS A 234 -2.84 1.99 -22.61
C LYS A 234 -3.84 3.12 -22.36
N ASP A 235 -4.98 2.80 -21.76
CA ASP A 235 -6.16 3.68 -21.72
C ASP A 235 -6.06 4.78 -20.66
N ASN A 236 -5.31 4.54 -19.57
CA ASN A 236 -5.13 5.46 -18.44
C ASN A 236 -3.68 5.49 -17.93
N ARG A 237 -2.71 5.37 -18.83
CA ARG A 237 -1.28 5.30 -18.51
C ARG A 237 -0.80 6.47 -17.62
N ALA A 238 -1.25 7.68 -17.91
CA ALA A 238 -0.91 8.88 -17.12
C ALA A 238 -1.37 8.75 -15.67
N LEU A 239 -2.55 8.16 -15.42
CA LEU A 239 -3.05 7.95 -14.07
C LEU A 239 -2.20 6.94 -13.29
N LEU A 240 -1.77 5.83 -13.91
CA LEU A 240 -0.91 4.84 -13.28
C LEU A 240 0.45 5.45 -12.92
N ILE A 241 1.04 6.23 -13.83
CA ILE A 241 2.28 6.98 -13.59
C ILE A 241 2.09 7.98 -12.45
N GLY A 242 1.04 8.79 -12.49
CA GLY A 242 0.76 9.81 -11.49
C GLY A 242 0.56 9.21 -10.09
N PHE A 243 -0.22 8.14 -9.99
CA PHE A 243 -0.45 7.45 -8.71
C PHE A 243 0.85 6.82 -8.18
N GLY A 244 1.59 6.09 -9.03
CA GLY A 244 2.89 5.52 -8.66
C GLY A 244 3.90 6.61 -8.21
N ARG A 245 3.94 7.76 -8.93
CA ARG A 245 4.81 8.90 -8.58
C ARG A 245 4.41 9.54 -7.24
N SER A 246 3.13 9.69 -6.98
CA SER A 246 2.64 10.16 -5.67
C SER A 246 3.10 9.24 -4.55
N VAL A 247 2.96 7.91 -4.70
CA VAL A 247 3.42 6.93 -3.73
C VAL A 247 4.95 6.94 -3.57
N SER A 248 5.70 7.09 -4.67
CA SER A 248 7.17 7.23 -4.65
C SER A 248 7.61 8.45 -3.86
N LYS A 249 7.02 9.63 -4.15
CA LYS A 249 7.28 10.88 -3.40
C LYS A 249 6.92 10.74 -1.92
N ALA A 250 5.77 10.15 -1.60
CA ALA A 250 5.33 9.92 -0.22
C ALA A 250 6.26 8.97 0.54
N SER A 251 6.76 7.92 -0.12
CA SER A 251 7.77 7.01 0.47
C SER A 251 9.07 7.75 0.79
N ARG A 252 9.59 8.58 -0.14
CA ARG A 252 10.80 9.39 0.10
C ARG A 252 10.58 10.46 1.16
N PHE A 253 9.39 11.03 1.26
CA PHE A 253 9.00 11.95 2.33
C PHE A 253 9.06 11.28 3.71
N LEU A 254 8.48 10.07 3.84
CA LEU A 254 8.52 9.26 5.06
C LEU A 254 9.93 8.82 5.44
N LEU A 255 10.78 8.50 4.45
CA LEU A 255 12.19 8.15 4.68
C LEU A 255 13.00 9.36 5.17
N ALA A 256 12.67 10.56 4.70
CA ALA A 256 13.37 11.79 5.11
C ALA A 256 12.95 12.28 6.50
N ASP A 257 11.65 12.23 6.81
CA ASP A 257 11.11 12.59 8.13
C ASP A 257 9.86 11.74 8.46
N PRO A 258 10.02 10.62 9.17
CA PRO A 258 8.91 9.78 9.59
C PRO A 258 7.87 10.50 10.45
N ALA A 259 8.29 11.48 11.27
CA ALA A 259 7.37 12.20 12.14
C ALA A 259 6.49 13.17 11.33
N ALA A 260 7.04 13.84 10.32
CA ALA A 260 6.28 14.62 9.36
C ALA A 260 5.24 13.74 8.62
N GLY A 261 5.64 12.54 8.20
CA GLY A 261 4.73 11.58 7.57
C GLY A 261 3.61 11.11 8.49
N ALA A 262 3.92 10.84 9.76
CA ALA A 262 2.91 10.48 10.76
C ALA A 262 1.90 11.62 11.01
N LYS A 263 2.36 12.87 11.08
CA LYS A 263 1.49 14.05 11.18
C LYS A 263 0.58 14.19 9.96
N ALA A 264 1.13 14.08 8.75
CA ALA A 264 0.37 14.13 7.50
C ALA A 264 -0.71 13.04 7.44
N PHE A 265 -0.41 11.84 7.92
CA PHE A 265 -1.37 10.73 8.00
C PHE A 265 -2.50 11.03 8.99
N LEU A 266 -2.19 11.52 10.18
CA LEU A 266 -3.17 11.87 11.21
C LEU A 266 -4.03 13.08 10.84
N GLU A 267 -3.52 14.01 10.02
CA GLU A 267 -4.31 15.11 9.45
C GLU A 267 -5.45 14.59 8.56
N MET A 268 -5.19 13.52 7.80
CA MET A 268 -6.19 12.90 6.92
C MET A 268 -7.10 11.90 7.65
N TYR A 269 -6.56 11.19 8.63
CA TYR A 269 -7.21 10.06 9.32
C TYR A 269 -7.11 10.18 10.83
N PRO A 270 -7.67 11.26 11.42
CA PRO A 270 -7.59 11.50 12.87
C PRO A 270 -8.26 10.39 13.70
N GLU A 271 -9.21 9.64 13.11
CA GLU A 271 -9.86 8.50 13.75
C GLU A 271 -8.92 7.32 14.01
N THR A 272 -7.72 7.31 13.41
CA THR A 272 -6.70 6.27 13.63
C THR A 272 -5.86 6.53 14.88
N ALA A 273 -5.96 7.72 15.46
CA ALA A 273 -5.30 8.05 16.73
C ALA A 273 -5.89 7.22 17.90
N PRO A 274 -5.07 6.82 18.87
CA PRO A 274 -5.58 6.21 20.09
C PRO A 274 -6.58 7.14 20.80
N ARG A 275 -7.67 6.59 21.31
CA ARG A 275 -8.72 7.39 21.96
C ARG A 275 -8.18 8.17 23.16
N GLY A 276 -8.41 9.46 23.19
CA GLY A 276 -8.01 10.35 24.28
C GLY A 276 -6.52 10.72 24.28
N SER A 277 -5.76 10.32 23.25
CA SER A 277 -4.36 10.72 23.10
C SER A 277 -4.22 12.19 22.70
N SER A 278 -3.16 12.83 23.17
CA SER A 278 -2.68 14.09 22.60
C SER A 278 -2.15 13.88 21.19
N THR A 279 -1.98 14.96 20.42
CA THR A 279 -1.37 14.91 19.08
C THR A 279 0.02 14.27 19.11
N GLU A 280 0.82 14.59 20.11
CA GLU A 280 2.18 14.03 20.26
C GLU A 280 2.16 12.52 20.52
N GLU A 281 1.27 12.05 21.39
CA GLU A 281 1.08 10.62 21.65
C GLU A 281 0.56 9.88 20.41
N ALA A 282 -0.37 10.49 19.66
CA ALA A 282 -0.87 9.92 18.41
C ALA A 282 0.25 9.79 17.35
N VAL A 283 1.07 10.83 17.16
CA VAL A 283 2.25 10.78 16.28
C VAL A 283 3.21 9.68 16.71
N LYS A 284 3.51 9.58 18.01
CA LYS A 284 4.37 8.52 18.56
C LYS A 284 3.80 7.13 18.28
N ALA A 285 2.49 6.94 18.43
CA ALA A 285 1.84 5.65 18.14
C ALA A 285 1.97 5.26 16.66
N VAL A 286 1.78 6.21 15.74
CA VAL A 286 2.00 5.98 14.30
C VAL A 286 3.46 5.65 14.01
N LEU A 287 4.42 6.39 14.62
CA LEU A 287 5.85 6.11 14.45
C LEU A 287 6.23 4.70 14.91
N VAL A 288 5.73 4.25 16.05
CA VAL A 288 5.94 2.87 16.52
C VAL A 288 5.32 1.88 15.52
N ALA A 289 4.09 2.16 15.04
CA ALA A 289 3.41 1.30 14.09
C ALA A 289 4.20 1.13 12.78
N ILE A 290 4.76 2.21 12.21
CA ILE A 290 5.47 2.15 10.92
C ILE A 290 6.98 1.88 11.06
N GLY A 291 7.53 1.85 12.27
CA GLY A 291 8.98 1.80 12.48
C GLY A 291 9.69 0.62 11.80
N ARG A 292 9.02 -0.55 11.72
CA ARG A 292 9.54 -1.72 10.98
C ARG A 292 9.32 -1.60 9.46
N ARG A 293 8.28 -0.90 9.04
CA ARG A 293 7.87 -0.75 7.64
C ARG A 293 8.72 0.24 6.86
N ILE A 294 9.18 1.33 7.49
CA ILE A 294 9.86 2.44 6.81
C ILE A 294 11.03 1.94 5.95
N LYS A 295 11.89 1.10 6.50
CA LYS A 295 13.04 0.54 5.76
C LYS A 295 12.66 -0.33 4.56
N LEU A 296 11.40 -0.77 4.47
CA LEU A 296 10.89 -1.57 3.37
C LEU A 296 10.30 -0.71 2.24
N TYR A 297 10.36 0.61 2.33
CA TYR A 297 9.97 1.49 1.23
C TYR A 297 11.06 1.65 0.18
N GLU A 298 12.32 1.35 0.51
CA GLU A 298 13.42 1.36 -0.45
C GLU A 298 13.68 -0.04 -1.01
N PRO A 299 14.00 -0.14 -2.32
CA PRO A 299 14.39 -1.41 -2.90
C PRO A 299 15.70 -1.91 -2.26
N PRO A 300 15.75 -3.19 -1.82
CA PRO A 300 16.97 -3.77 -1.22
C PRO A 300 18.02 -4.16 -2.27
N TYR A 301 17.85 -3.76 -3.53
CA TYR A 301 18.71 -4.13 -4.65
C TYR A 301 19.59 -2.95 -5.06
N PRO A 302 20.90 -3.17 -5.31
CA PRO A 302 21.79 -2.11 -5.78
C PRO A 302 21.27 -1.46 -7.07
N ASN A 303 21.28 -0.11 -7.11
CA ASN A 303 20.89 0.70 -8.27
C ASN A 303 19.42 0.54 -8.73
N ALA A 304 18.57 -0.12 -7.97
CA ALA A 304 17.16 -0.21 -8.28
C ALA A 304 16.46 1.14 -8.06
N LYS A 305 15.58 1.52 -8.99
CA LYS A 305 14.71 2.69 -8.85
C LYS A 305 13.57 2.40 -7.87
N MET A 306 13.08 3.42 -7.21
CA MET A 306 11.93 3.30 -6.32
C MET A 306 10.74 2.70 -7.07
N GLY A 307 10.17 1.63 -6.51
CA GLY A 307 9.03 0.92 -7.10
C GLY A 307 9.38 -0.18 -8.10
N SER A 308 10.68 -0.38 -8.42
CA SER A 308 11.12 -1.48 -9.30
C SER A 308 10.72 -2.83 -8.74
N ILE A 309 10.15 -3.67 -9.60
CA ILE A 309 9.74 -5.04 -9.28
C ILE A 309 10.85 -6.00 -9.70
N ASN A 310 11.32 -6.82 -8.75
CA ASN A 310 12.28 -7.86 -9.04
C ASN A 310 11.57 -9.20 -9.27
N ALA A 311 11.62 -9.70 -10.50
CA ALA A 311 11.02 -10.99 -10.86
C ALA A 311 11.51 -12.18 -10.01
N GLN A 312 12.73 -12.09 -9.42
CA GLN A 312 13.26 -13.13 -8.57
C GLN A 312 12.43 -13.31 -7.28
N GLU A 313 11.78 -12.25 -6.78
CA GLU A 313 10.89 -12.37 -5.62
C GLU A 313 9.71 -13.31 -5.92
N PHE A 314 9.09 -13.14 -7.08
CA PHE A 314 7.98 -14.01 -7.51
C PHE A 314 8.43 -15.46 -7.70
N LYS A 315 9.61 -15.67 -8.29
CA LYS A 315 10.17 -17.01 -8.46
C LYS A 315 10.40 -17.69 -7.12
N THR A 316 11.04 -16.96 -6.20
CA THR A 316 11.34 -17.44 -4.84
C THR A 316 10.04 -17.77 -4.07
N GLU A 317 9.01 -16.92 -4.18
CA GLU A 317 7.73 -17.18 -3.52
C GLU A 317 6.98 -18.35 -4.20
N ALA A 318 7.04 -18.47 -5.52
CA ALA A 318 6.46 -19.61 -6.24
C ALA A 318 7.13 -20.93 -5.83
N GLU A 319 8.47 -20.95 -5.73
CA GLU A 319 9.24 -22.12 -5.27
C GLU A 319 8.86 -22.52 -3.84
N LEU A 320 8.79 -21.55 -2.92
CA LEU A 320 8.33 -21.76 -1.53
C LEU A 320 6.93 -22.40 -1.49
N ASN A 321 6.07 -22.03 -2.45
CA ASN A 321 4.71 -22.54 -2.59
C ASN A 321 4.62 -23.85 -3.38
N GLY A 322 5.74 -24.39 -3.87
CA GLY A 322 5.75 -25.56 -4.76
C GLY A 322 5.06 -25.33 -6.11
N LEU A 323 4.96 -24.05 -6.56
CA LEU A 323 4.33 -23.67 -7.82
C LEU A 323 5.34 -23.72 -8.97
N LYS A 324 4.88 -24.19 -10.13
CA LYS A 324 5.65 -24.14 -11.38
C LYS A 324 5.03 -23.08 -12.29
N ILE A 325 5.73 -21.99 -12.50
CA ILE A 325 5.28 -20.85 -13.33
C ILE A 325 6.33 -20.62 -14.41
N PRO A 326 6.04 -20.92 -15.68
CA PRO A 326 7.00 -20.79 -16.77
C PRO A 326 7.20 -19.34 -17.23
N ASP A 327 6.19 -18.48 -17.06
CA ASP A 327 6.20 -17.10 -17.53
C ASP A 327 5.50 -16.17 -16.54
N TYR A 328 6.16 -15.06 -16.22
CA TYR A 328 5.65 -14.00 -15.34
C TYR A 328 5.29 -12.71 -16.11
N SER A 329 5.44 -12.67 -17.43
CA SER A 329 5.27 -11.43 -18.24
C SER A 329 3.89 -10.81 -18.10
N GLY A 330 2.87 -11.64 -17.91
CA GLY A 330 1.50 -11.18 -17.69
C GLY A 330 1.16 -10.78 -16.25
N PHE A 331 2.08 -10.96 -15.31
CA PHE A 331 1.85 -10.76 -13.89
C PHE A 331 2.31 -9.37 -13.40
N PHE A 332 3.38 -8.84 -13.98
CA PHE A 332 3.93 -7.54 -13.60
C PHE A 332 4.56 -6.81 -14.81
N THR A 333 4.84 -5.52 -14.61
CA THR A 333 5.61 -4.71 -15.56
C THR A 333 6.44 -3.66 -14.82
N ASN A 334 7.63 -3.36 -15.35
CA ASN A 334 8.47 -2.24 -14.91
C ASN A 334 8.47 -1.08 -15.94
N GLU A 335 7.66 -1.14 -17.00
CA GLU A 335 7.67 -0.16 -18.09
C GLU A 335 7.31 1.28 -17.68
N LEU A 336 6.72 1.47 -16.50
CA LEU A 336 6.34 2.78 -15.97
C LEU A 336 7.39 3.37 -15.02
N ILE A 337 8.31 2.56 -14.49
CA ILE A 337 9.20 2.92 -13.37
C ILE A 337 10.08 4.12 -13.69
N ASP A 338 10.69 4.17 -14.88
CA ASP A 338 11.55 5.28 -15.27
C ASP A 338 10.82 6.62 -15.28
N THR A 339 9.55 6.61 -15.68
CA THR A 339 8.70 7.80 -15.69
C THR A 339 8.17 8.14 -14.30
N ILE A 340 7.85 7.13 -13.49
CA ILE A 340 7.37 7.29 -12.12
C ILE A 340 8.45 7.91 -11.25
N ASP A 341 9.69 7.40 -11.29
CA ASP A 341 10.79 7.85 -10.41
C ASP A 341 11.55 9.09 -10.97
N ASN A 342 11.01 9.73 -12.01
CA ASN A 342 11.59 10.94 -12.60
C ASN A 342 11.01 12.21 -11.96
N TYR A 343 11.58 12.65 -10.83
CA TYR A 343 11.26 13.90 -10.14
C TYR A 343 12.42 14.34 -9.24
N ASP A 344 12.38 15.57 -8.73
CA ASP A 344 13.39 16.12 -7.84
C ASP A 344 13.26 15.55 -6.42
N VAL A 345 14.09 14.56 -6.08
CA VAL A 345 14.14 13.92 -4.76
C VAL A 345 14.51 14.90 -3.66
N LYS A 346 15.44 15.84 -3.92
CA LYS A 346 15.88 16.81 -2.91
C LYS A 346 14.75 17.74 -2.50
N LYS A 347 13.89 18.12 -3.45
CA LYS A 347 12.68 18.91 -3.18
C LYS A 347 11.76 18.20 -2.20
N ILE A 348 11.54 16.88 -2.39
CA ILE A 348 10.70 16.08 -1.50
C ILE A 348 11.31 15.98 -0.10
N GLN A 349 12.61 15.73 0.00
CA GLN A 349 13.32 15.67 1.28
C GLN A 349 13.27 17.01 2.03
N ALA A 350 13.48 18.14 1.32
CA ALA A 350 13.35 19.46 1.90
C ALA A 350 11.93 19.76 2.39
N GLN A 351 10.90 19.33 1.64
CA GLN A 351 9.50 19.46 2.05
C GLN A 351 9.22 18.67 3.33
N ALA A 352 9.78 17.46 3.49
CA ALA A 352 9.60 16.65 4.68
C ALA A 352 10.17 17.34 5.93
N VAL A 353 11.41 17.83 5.85
CA VAL A 353 12.08 18.53 6.95
C VAL A 353 11.37 19.85 7.31
N ALA A 354 10.78 20.52 6.32
CA ALA A 354 10.04 21.78 6.53
C ALA A 354 8.59 21.59 6.98
N TYR A 355 8.06 20.37 7.03
CA TYR A 355 6.67 20.08 7.35
C TYR A 355 6.38 20.29 8.83
N LYS A 356 5.59 21.32 9.15
CA LYS A 356 5.32 21.75 10.54
C LYS A 356 3.87 21.51 11.02
N ARG A 357 3.03 20.95 10.19
CA ARG A 357 1.60 20.74 10.52
C ARG A 357 1.37 19.65 11.55
#